data_3455a283c8974359cee346a3fbc55a67
#
_entry.id   3455a283c8974359cee346a3fbc55a67
#
_cell.length_a   1.000
_cell.length_b   1.000
_cell.length_c   1.000
_cell.angle_alpha   90.00
_cell.angle_beta   90.00
_cell.angle_gamma   90.00
#
_symmetry.space_group_name_H-M   'P 1'
#
loop_
_entity.id
_entity.type
_entity.pdbx_description
1 polymer ?
#
loop_
_entity_poly.entity_id
_entity_poly.type
_entity_poly.pdbx_seq_one_letter_code
_entity_poly.pdbx_strand_id
1 'polypeptide(L)'
;MVPDPQRYTFATQCATVYDPAHVDQYGASSTPVYLTATFKGLPGAEYDYTRVSNPSRSVLENHLAKLEGAKHAYAVSCGMACLDVIMRMVGPGERVMAGDDLYGGSNRLLELLKKQMNIQVDNIDTSDPIEVERALSQRAKEHAEGHGARVALVLLESPTNPMIKIADLPYCVRLVRKYVPEALVVVDNTMLSPYLMRPLDFGVDIVYDSATKYLSGHHDIMAGVIACNRDDLAEKMFFTIKSVGNGLAPLDCFLLLRGVKTLALRMDRQQSSAMQVATYLDGLGFKVRYPGLRSFPGHVAHMRQARGPGGVLSFETGCTLMSEKIVAATKLWGVSVSFGCVNSLISMPCQMSHASIDPKVRAERGLPENLIRLCVGIEDPSDLLADLHQALLSAGAIEEEPHHSGSFRRVPVKDEMELFRAKLLARKPSSVPKRTTTLTVSAPGKVILFGEHAVVHGVTAVAAATALRCYGRVTPSKQGMVSLSMPDIALEQHWDQAALPWSLYDTSRKLDTLDPQLLEALSMLVSPVYPRDDRRYAASLAFLYLYMHLAQNDALGQAFELRSSLPISAGLGSSAAVSTCLASLLLYTHM
;
A
#
# COMPACT_ATOMS: atom_id res chain seq x y z
N MET A 1 9.82 26.00 44.14
CA MET A 1 10.01 24.56 43.94
C MET A 1 9.52 24.24 42.54
N VAL A 2 10.40 23.85 41.63
CA VAL A 2 9.99 23.31 40.33
C VAL A 2 9.35 21.95 40.63
N PRO A 3 8.09 21.70 40.23
CA PRO A 3 7.45 20.41 40.47
C PRO A 3 8.26 19.30 39.79
N ASP A 4 8.37 18.14 40.44
CA ASP A 4 9.00 16.95 39.88
C ASP A 4 8.28 16.57 38.56
N PRO A 5 8.94 16.61 37.37
CA PRO A 5 8.31 16.33 36.08
C PRO A 5 7.72 14.92 35.99
N GLN A 6 8.16 13.97 36.81
CA GLN A 6 7.64 12.59 36.85
C GLN A 6 6.22 12.49 37.43
N ARG A 7 5.69 13.55 38.07
CA ARG A 7 4.34 13.59 38.62
C ARG A 7 3.25 14.02 37.64
N TYR A 8 3.61 14.52 36.45
CA TYR A 8 2.64 14.98 35.49
C TYR A 8 2.14 13.86 34.58
N THR A 9 0.87 14.00 34.15
CA THR A 9 0.31 13.13 33.11
C THR A 9 1.05 13.32 31.78
N PHE A 10 0.96 12.33 30.89
CA PHE A 10 1.63 12.36 29.60
C PHE A 10 1.30 13.63 28.78
N ALA A 11 0.02 14.04 28.76
CA ALA A 11 -0.41 15.25 28.03
C ALA A 11 0.29 16.53 28.52
N THR A 12 0.47 16.67 29.84
CA THR A 12 1.22 17.77 30.42
C THR A 12 2.70 17.67 30.07
N GLN A 13 3.26 16.47 30.12
CA GLN A 13 4.66 16.24 29.73
C GLN A 13 4.89 16.59 28.26
N CYS A 14 4.00 16.22 27.33
CA CYS A 14 4.07 16.64 25.93
C CYS A 14 4.12 18.15 25.75
N ALA A 15 3.20 18.86 26.41
CA ALA A 15 3.04 20.31 26.25
C ALA A 15 4.17 21.13 26.89
N THR A 16 4.82 20.55 27.93
CA THR A 16 5.80 21.26 28.76
C THR A 16 7.20 20.74 28.51
N VAL A 17 7.95 21.41 27.67
CA VAL A 17 9.36 21.12 27.46
C VAL A 17 10.16 21.72 28.62
N TYR A 18 10.69 20.88 29.47
CA TYR A 18 11.57 21.29 30.56
C TYR A 18 12.89 20.52 30.46
N ASP A 19 13.95 21.26 30.16
CA ASP A 19 15.32 20.74 30.12
C ASP A 19 16.23 21.66 30.93
N PRO A 20 16.55 21.29 32.18
CA PRO A 20 17.38 22.13 33.08
C PRO A 20 18.82 22.28 32.59
N ALA A 21 19.30 21.38 31.75
CA ALA A 21 20.66 21.45 31.19
C ALA A 21 20.77 22.50 30.06
N HIS A 22 19.65 22.85 29.43
CA HIS A 22 19.61 23.75 28.26
C HIS A 22 18.68 24.95 28.50
N VAL A 23 18.77 25.59 29.67
CA VAL A 23 18.00 26.80 29.99
C VAL A 23 18.56 27.96 29.19
N ASP A 24 17.68 28.66 28.43
CA ASP A 24 18.06 29.85 27.70
C ASP A 24 18.45 31.00 28.63
N GLN A 25 19.55 31.70 28.36
CA GLN A 25 20.07 32.79 29.17
C GLN A 25 19.13 34.00 29.26
N TYR A 26 18.22 34.16 28.31
CA TYR A 26 17.25 35.26 28.26
C TYR A 26 15.87 34.87 28.81
N GLY A 27 15.69 33.60 29.23
CA GLY A 27 14.42 33.08 29.71
C GLY A 27 13.37 32.95 28.61
N ALA A 28 13.78 32.62 27.40
CA ALA A 28 12.86 32.47 26.27
C ALA A 28 11.82 31.38 26.53
N SER A 29 10.55 31.67 26.25
CA SER A 29 9.43 30.73 26.38
C SER A 29 9.42 29.62 25.32
N SER A 30 10.21 29.79 24.24
CA SER A 30 10.42 28.78 23.21
C SER A 30 11.91 28.39 23.13
N THR A 31 12.16 27.14 22.81
CA THR A 31 13.54 26.64 22.66
C THR A 31 14.26 27.38 21.52
N PRO A 32 15.44 27.96 21.74
CA PRO A 32 16.25 28.56 20.69
C PRO A 32 16.68 27.53 19.63
N VAL A 33 16.86 28.00 18.39
CA VAL A 33 17.35 27.17 17.28
C VAL A 33 18.78 27.53 16.94
N TYR A 34 19.68 26.57 17.07
CA TYR A 34 21.10 26.74 16.75
C TYR A 34 21.41 26.24 15.36
N LEU A 35 21.38 27.13 14.36
CA LEU A 35 21.63 26.79 12.95
C LEU A 35 23.13 26.75 12.54
N THR A 36 24.03 26.75 13.50
CA THR A 36 25.46 26.67 13.24
C THR A 36 25.90 25.25 12.88
N ALA A 37 26.87 25.12 11.98
CA ALA A 37 27.53 23.85 11.69
C ALA A 37 28.62 23.52 12.72
N THR A 38 29.31 24.52 13.26
CA THR A 38 30.44 24.37 14.18
C THR A 38 30.26 25.23 15.41
N PHE A 39 30.79 24.79 16.52
CA PHE A 39 30.88 25.52 17.78
C PHE A 39 32.35 25.83 18.08
N LYS A 40 32.65 26.82 18.94
CA LYS A 40 34.01 27.04 19.41
C LYS A 40 34.43 25.85 20.29
N GLY A 41 35.31 25.03 19.75
CA GLY A 41 35.80 23.81 20.43
C GLY A 41 36.75 24.18 21.57
N LEU A 42 36.20 24.46 22.76
CA LEU A 42 36.97 24.60 23.97
C LEU A 42 37.15 23.19 24.60
N PRO A 43 38.28 22.92 25.25
CA PRO A 43 38.46 21.65 25.99
C PRO A 43 37.31 21.42 26.95
N GLY A 44 36.62 20.27 26.83
CA GLY A 44 35.46 19.92 27.66
C GLY A 44 34.12 20.54 27.21
N ALA A 45 34.07 21.25 26.07
CA ALA A 45 32.82 21.73 25.53
C ALA A 45 31.90 20.57 25.10
N GLU A 46 30.62 20.69 25.42
CA GLU A 46 29.57 19.69 25.07
C GLU A 46 29.31 19.61 23.56
N TYR A 47 29.49 20.73 22.86
CA TYR A 47 29.23 20.87 21.42
C TYR A 47 30.47 21.34 20.68
N ASP A 48 30.79 20.68 19.54
CA ASP A 48 31.82 21.12 18.61
C ASP A 48 31.31 21.17 17.16
N TYR A 49 30.55 20.17 16.74
CA TYR A 49 30.07 20.02 15.37
C TYR A 49 28.64 19.46 15.32
N THR A 50 27.74 20.11 14.59
CA THR A 50 26.30 19.79 14.55
C THR A 50 26.00 18.38 14.07
N ARG A 51 26.84 17.76 13.24
CA ARG A 51 26.70 16.34 12.87
C ARG A 51 26.76 15.42 14.09
N VAL A 52 27.60 15.74 15.06
CA VAL A 52 27.77 14.96 16.30
C VAL A 52 26.68 15.30 17.31
N SER A 53 26.59 16.56 17.70
CA SER A 53 25.61 17.06 18.68
C SER A 53 25.24 18.52 18.40
N ASN A 54 24.05 18.93 18.84
CA ASN A 54 23.54 20.30 18.67
C ASN A 54 22.53 20.60 19.77
N PRO A 55 22.57 21.77 20.44
CA PRO A 55 21.65 22.07 21.55
C PRO A 55 20.17 21.91 21.20
N SER A 56 19.75 22.32 20.00
CA SER A 56 18.34 22.15 19.55
C SER A 56 17.95 20.69 19.45
N ARG A 57 18.87 19.81 18.99
CA ARG A 57 18.63 18.36 18.92
C ARG A 57 18.65 17.72 20.30
N SER A 58 19.60 18.11 21.18
CA SER A 58 19.67 17.58 22.54
C SER A 58 18.41 17.86 23.36
N VAL A 59 17.84 19.09 23.27
CA VAL A 59 16.56 19.41 23.92
C VAL A 59 15.41 18.52 23.42
N LEU A 60 15.33 18.29 22.11
CA LEU A 60 14.35 17.39 21.52
C LEU A 60 14.54 15.96 22.00
N GLU A 61 15.77 15.42 21.92
CA GLU A 61 16.12 14.06 22.30
C GLU A 61 15.82 13.80 23.79
N ASN A 62 16.20 14.72 24.68
CA ASN A 62 15.90 14.65 26.10
C ASN A 62 14.39 14.67 26.37
N HIS A 63 13.64 15.48 25.61
CA HIS A 63 12.18 15.53 25.75
C HIS A 63 11.52 14.23 25.28
N LEU A 64 11.94 13.69 24.13
CA LEU A 64 11.45 12.43 23.59
C LEU A 64 11.80 11.24 24.48
N ALA A 65 13.00 11.20 25.05
CA ALA A 65 13.38 10.16 26.03
C ALA A 65 12.39 10.10 27.21
N LYS A 66 12.00 11.26 27.75
CA LYS A 66 10.98 11.33 28.82
C LYS A 66 9.62 10.77 28.38
N LEU A 67 9.17 11.10 27.16
CA LEU A 67 7.89 10.63 26.64
C LEU A 67 7.90 9.13 26.36
N GLU A 68 9.00 8.60 25.84
CA GLU A 68 9.20 7.15 25.60
C GLU A 68 9.39 6.35 26.90
N GLY A 69 9.62 7.02 28.05
CA GLY A 69 10.04 6.34 29.27
C GLY A 69 11.45 5.73 29.15
N ALA A 70 12.28 6.35 28.33
CA ALA A 70 13.62 5.89 27.98
C ALA A 70 14.72 6.68 28.72
N LYS A 71 15.87 6.03 28.89
CA LYS A 71 17.10 6.68 29.36
C LYS A 71 17.77 7.48 28.23
N HIS A 72 17.70 6.95 27.01
CA HIS A 72 18.32 7.53 25.82
C HIS A 72 17.34 7.63 24.67
N ALA A 73 17.37 8.75 23.93
CA ALA A 73 16.70 8.89 22.66
C ALA A 73 17.59 9.64 21.67
N TYR A 74 17.43 9.32 20.38
CA TYR A 74 18.17 9.93 19.27
C TYR A 74 17.21 10.32 18.16
N ALA A 75 17.36 11.55 17.66
CA ALA A 75 16.60 12.07 16.55
C ALA A 75 17.42 11.98 15.24
N VAL A 76 16.89 11.29 14.25
CA VAL A 76 17.53 11.04 12.95
C VAL A 76 16.66 11.52 11.79
N SER A 77 17.23 11.54 10.57
CA SER A 77 16.62 12.16 9.39
C SER A 77 15.29 11.54 8.93
N CYS A 78 14.99 10.29 9.27
CA CYS A 78 13.72 9.63 8.94
C CYS A 78 13.59 8.28 9.65
N GLY A 79 12.39 7.67 9.62
CA GLY A 79 12.16 6.33 10.19
C GLY A 79 13.05 5.24 9.57
N MET A 80 13.36 5.33 8.27
CA MET A 80 14.29 4.40 7.62
C MET A 80 15.73 4.54 8.12
N ALA A 81 16.15 5.76 8.50
CA ALA A 81 17.44 5.98 9.15
C ALA A 81 17.49 5.35 10.54
N CYS A 82 16.37 5.33 11.28
CA CYS A 82 16.26 4.57 12.53
C CYS A 82 16.57 3.10 12.30
N LEU A 83 15.87 2.50 11.36
CA LEU A 83 16.03 1.07 11.07
C LEU A 83 17.45 0.74 10.57
N ASP A 84 18.04 1.58 9.71
CA ASP A 84 19.43 1.40 9.25
C ASP A 84 20.43 1.43 10.44
N VAL A 85 20.30 2.41 11.34
CA VAL A 85 21.14 2.48 12.56
C VAL A 85 21.03 1.22 13.40
N ILE A 86 19.81 0.71 13.59
CA ILE A 86 19.54 -0.50 14.36
C ILE A 86 20.10 -1.74 13.66
N MET A 87 19.89 -1.87 12.35
CA MET A 87 20.36 -3.03 11.59
C MET A 87 21.88 -3.15 11.51
N ARG A 88 22.63 -2.05 11.69
CA ARG A 88 24.11 -2.10 11.79
C ARG A 88 24.62 -2.80 13.04
N MET A 89 23.75 -3.16 13.97
CA MET A 89 24.10 -4.04 15.11
C MET A 89 23.99 -5.52 14.79
N VAL A 90 23.44 -5.87 13.63
CA VAL A 90 23.36 -7.26 13.13
C VAL A 90 24.63 -7.55 12.33
N GLY A 91 25.33 -8.61 12.70
CA GLY A 91 26.55 -9.03 12.03
C GLY A 91 26.28 -9.76 10.69
N PRO A 92 27.29 -9.83 9.81
CA PRO A 92 27.19 -10.61 8.58
C PRO A 92 26.87 -12.09 8.86
N GLY A 93 25.92 -12.63 8.11
CA GLY A 93 25.49 -14.02 8.24
C GLY A 93 24.54 -14.29 9.41
N GLU A 94 24.28 -13.32 10.28
CA GLU A 94 23.31 -13.47 11.37
C GLU A 94 21.87 -13.40 10.87
N ARG A 95 20.91 -13.72 11.74
CA ARG A 95 19.49 -13.81 11.42
C ARG A 95 18.69 -12.68 12.06
N VAL A 96 17.78 -12.11 11.26
CA VAL A 96 16.69 -11.24 11.69
C VAL A 96 15.38 -11.99 11.54
N MET A 97 14.58 -12.06 12.60
CA MET A 97 13.20 -12.51 12.54
C MET A 97 12.28 -11.28 12.50
N ALA A 98 11.37 -11.21 11.57
CA ALA A 98 10.54 -10.04 11.34
C ALA A 98 9.08 -10.42 11.04
N GLY A 99 8.14 -9.49 11.24
CA GLY A 99 6.75 -9.70 10.87
C GLY A 99 6.58 -9.95 9.36
N ASP A 100 5.53 -10.66 8.97
CA ASP A 100 5.16 -10.89 7.58
C ASP A 100 4.46 -9.68 6.94
N ASP A 101 3.86 -8.82 7.75
CA ASP A 101 3.18 -7.59 7.36
C ASP A 101 3.99 -6.37 7.85
N LEU A 102 5.14 -6.13 7.24
CA LEU A 102 6.00 -4.98 7.51
C LEU A 102 5.79 -3.85 6.52
N TYR A 103 6.07 -2.64 6.96
CA TYR A 103 6.18 -1.50 6.06
C TYR A 103 7.09 -1.81 4.87
N GLY A 104 6.66 -1.42 3.65
CA GLY A 104 7.38 -1.74 2.42
C GLY A 104 8.84 -1.24 2.37
N GLY A 105 9.15 -0.13 3.08
CA GLY A 105 10.52 0.36 3.27
C GLY A 105 11.38 -0.61 4.07
N SER A 106 10.85 -1.14 5.16
CA SER A 106 11.54 -2.11 6.02
C SER A 106 11.87 -3.39 5.25
N ASN A 107 10.91 -3.91 4.48
CA ASN A 107 11.17 -5.05 3.58
C ASN A 107 12.31 -4.77 2.60
N ARG A 108 12.31 -3.59 1.94
CA ARG A 108 13.37 -3.23 0.99
C ARG A 108 14.75 -3.15 1.65
N LEU A 109 14.84 -2.60 2.87
CA LEU A 109 16.10 -2.54 3.60
C LEU A 109 16.60 -3.95 3.97
N LEU A 110 15.72 -4.81 4.47
CA LEU A 110 16.07 -6.19 4.79
C LEU A 110 16.57 -6.96 3.54
N GLU A 111 15.90 -6.81 2.41
CA GLU A 111 16.35 -7.42 1.14
C GLU A 111 17.69 -6.86 0.65
N LEU A 112 17.97 -5.58 0.86
CA LEU A 112 19.27 -4.98 0.57
C LEU A 112 20.37 -5.60 1.45
N LEU A 113 20.11 -5.72 2.75
CA LEU A 113 21.08 -6.27 3.71
C LEU A 113 21.31 -7.78 3.51
N LYS A 114 20.28 -8.54 3.11
CA LYS A 114 20.46 -9.94 2.66
C LYS A 114 21.52 -10.05 1.55
N LYS A 115 21.47 -9.14 0.57
CA LYS A 115 22.40 -9.14 -0.56
C LYS A 115 23.80 -8.64 -0.18
N GLN A 116 23.90 -7.62 0.67
CA GLN A 116 25.17 -6.95 0.99
C GLN A 116 25.92 -7.58 2.15
N MET A 117 25.19 -8.05 3.17
CA MET A 117 25.77 -8.58 4.41
C MET A 117 25.47 -10.05 4.63
N ASN A 118 24.81 -10.72 3.67
CA ASN A 118 24.41 -12.12 3.80
C ASN A 118 23.60 -12.41 5.07
N ILE A 119 22.83 -11.44 5.58
CA ILE A 119 21.94 -11.71 6.71
C ILE A 119 20.82 -12.65 6.29
N GLN A 120 20.35 -13.47 7.20
CA GLN A 120 19.17 -14.31 6.99
C GLN A 120 17.95 -13.58 7.52
N VAL A 121 16.84 -13.63 6.79
CA VAL A 121 15.58 -12.99 7.21
C VAL A 121 14.46 -14.01 7.17
N ASP A 122 13.81 -14.20 8.32
CA ASP A 122 12.57 -14.99 8.43
C ASP A 122 11.39 -14.04 8.62
N ASN A 123 10.40 -14.12 7.74
CA ASN A 123 9.13 -13.43 7.92
C ASN A 123 8.12 -14.41 8.53
N ILE A 124 7.52 -14.02 9.65
CA ILE A 124 6.56 -14.83 10.41
C ILE A 124 5.32 -14.01 10.78
N ASP A 125 4.18 -14.66 10.98
CA ASP A 125 3.01 -13.97 11.54
C ASP A 125 3.23 -13.69 13.03
N THR A 126 3.66 -12.47 13.34
CA THR A 126 3.91 -12.03 14.74
C THR A 126 2.63 -11.84 15.55
N SER A 127 1.46 -11.88 14.94
CA SER A 127 0.16 -11.86 15.61
C SER A 127 -0.30 -13.24 16.07
N ASP A 128 0.33 -14.33 15.58
CA ASP A 128 0.10 -15.69 16.04
C ASP A 128 1.16 -16.12 17.06
N PRO A 129 0.83 -16.19 18.37
CA PRO A 129 1.76 -16.59 19.40
C PRO A 129 2.36 -17.99 19.22
N ILE A 130 1.61 -18.92 18.60
CA ILE A 130 2.05 -20.30 18.34
C ILE A 130 3.13 -20.29 17.26
N GLU A 131 2.93 -19.53 16.20
CA GLU A 131 3.92 -19.40 15.14
C GLU A 131 5.21 -18.75 15.64
N VAL A 132 5.09 -17.68 16.45
CA VAL A 132 6.25 -17.01 17.07
C VAL A 132 7.05 -18.01 17.93
N GLU A 133 6.39 -18.76 18.81
CA GLU A 133 7.07 -19.74 19.67
C GLU A 133 7.74 -20.86 18.83
N ARG A 134 7.03 -21.40 17.85
CA ARG A 134 7.54 -22.44 16.95
C ARG A 134 8.78 -21.96 16.21
N ALA A 135 8.72 -20.77 15.63
CA ALA A 135 9.83 -20.22 14.84
C ALA A 135 11.06 -19.94 15.72
N LEU A 136 10.89 -19.30 16.87
CA LEU A 136 12.00 -19.02 17.80
C LEU A 136 12.64 -20.31 18.34
N SER A 137 11.84 -21.29 18.78
CA SER A 137 12.35 -22.55 19.30
C SER A 137 13.10 -23.35 18.25
N GLN A 138 12.59 -23.38 17.02
CA GLN A 138 13.25 -24.04 15.89
C GLN A 138 14.61 -23.40 15.58
N ARG A 139 14.68 -22.06 15.48
CA ARG A 139 15.95 -21.37 15.17
C ARG A 139 16.97 -21.49 16.29
N ALA A 140 16.52 -21.46 17.54
CA ALA A 140 17.39 -21.71 18.69
C ALA A 140 18.00 -23.12 18.63
N LYS A 141 17.22 -24.14 18.31
CA LYS A 141 17.67 -25.52 18.15
C LYS A 141 18.68 -25.67 17.00
N GLU A 142 18.35 -25.16 15.80
CA GLU A 142 19.22 -25.18 14.63
C GLU A 142 20.58 -24.53 14.92
N HIS A 143 20.59 -23.40 15.63
CA HIS A 143 21.82 -22.71 16.02
C HIS A 143 22.64 -23.55 17.02
N ALA A 144 21.99 -24.12 18.04
CA ALA A 144 22.66 -24.97 19.04
C ALA A 144 23.28 -26.23 18.44
N GLU A 145 22.67 -26.76 17.39
CA GLU A 145 23.16 -27.92 16.62
C GLU A 145 24.25 -27.56 15.56
N GLY A 146 24.60 -26.27 15.44
CA GLY A 146 25.61 -25.78 14.48
C GLY A 146 25.12 -25.70 13.03
N HIS A 147 23.82 -25.82 12.78
CA HIS A 147 23.25 -25.85 11.44
C HIS A 147 22.56 -24.55 11.03
N GLY A 148 22.44 -23.56 11.93
CA GLY A 148 21.71 -22.33 11.66
C GLY A 148 22.40 -21.05 12.17
N ALA A 149 22.11 -19.94 11.51
CA ALA A 149 22.57 -18.62 11.94
C ALA A 149 21.96 -18.22 13.28
N ARG A 150 22.75 -17.54 14.11
CA ARG A 150 22.29 -16.94 15.38
C ARG A 150 21.20 -15.90 15.09
N VAL A 151 20.10 -15.94 15.82
CA VAL A 151 19.11 -14.88 15.81
C VAL A 151 19.69 -13.67 16.56
N ALA A 152 19.98 -12.61 15.84
CA ALA A 152 20.55 -11.39 16.40
C ALA A 152 19.47 -10.36 16.76
N LEU A 153 18.33 -10.37 16.04
CA LEU A 153 17.30 -9.37 16.19
C LEU A 153 15.90 -9.92 15.85
N VAL A 154 14.91 -9.52 16.63
CA VAL A 154 13.47 -9.74 16.37
C VAL A 154 12.83 -8.38 16.19
N LEU A 155 12.34 -8.11 14.97
CA LEU A 155 11.68 -6.87 14.58
C LEU A 155 10.16 -7.05 14.61
N LEU A 156 9.49 -6.30 15.46
CA LEU A 156 8.04 -6.31 15.63
C LEU A 156 7.45 -4.97 15.19
N GLU A 157 6.28 -5.01 14.57
CA GLU A 157 5.43 -3.86 14.28
C GLU A 157 4.03 -4.17 14.82
N SER A 158 3.47 -3.29 15.67
CA SER A 158 2.14 -3.54 16.27
C SER A 158 1.45 -2.22 16.65
N PRO A 159 0.29 -1.89 16.03
CA PRO A 159 -0.35 -2.59 14.89
C PRO A 159 0.50 -2.56 13.63
N THR A 160 0.34 -3.57 12.76
CA THR A 160 1.02 -3.58 11.46
C THR A 160 0.33 -2.67 10.44
N ASN A 161 1.04 -2.30 9.37
CA ASN A 161 0.51 -1.50 8.28
C ASN A 161 0.64 -2.26 6.94
N PRO A 162 -0.47 -2.59 6.23
CA PRO A 162 -1.83 -2.05 6.41
C PRO A 162 -2.83 -3.03 7.05
N MET A 163 -2.45 -4.23 7.42
CA MET A 163 -3.36 -5.30 7.86
C MET A 163 -3.85 -5.11 9.30
N ILE A 164 -3.22 -4.20 10.05
CA ILE A 164 -3.56 -3.91 11.46
C ILE A 164 -3.43 -5.17 12.34
N LYS A 165 -2.50 -6.08 12.03
CA LYS A 165 -2.22 -7.24 12.88
C LYS A 165 -1.65 -6.77 14.22
N ILE A 166 -1.96 -7.48 15.30
CA ILE A 166 -1.52 -7.14 16.66
C ILE A 166 -0.60 -8.22 17.18
N ALA A 167 0.67 -7.88 17.39
CA ALA A 167 1.58 -8.70 18.17
C ALA A 167 1.36 -8.46 19.67
N ASP A 168 1.27 -9.52 20.48
CA ASP A 168 1.29 -9.43 21.96
C ASP A 168 2.75 -9.22 22.38
N LEU A 169 3.17 -7.95 22.51
CA LEU A 169 4.57 -7.58 22.78
C LEU A 169 5.11 -8.21 24.06
N PRO A 170 4.40 -8.15 25.22
CA PRO A 170 4.87 -8.81 26.44
C PRO A 170 5.08 -10.31 26.24
N TYR A 171 4.24 -10.97 25.44
CA TYR A 171 4.39 -12.41 25.18
C TYR A 171 5.57 -12.68 24.25
N CYS A 172 5.70 -11.94 23.15
CA CYS A 172 6.83 -12.05 22.23
C CYS A 172 8.18 -11.84 22.95
N VAL A 173 8.28 -10.80 23.79
CA VAL A 173 9.49 -10.56 24.60
C VAL A 173 9.83 -11.77 25.48
N ARG A 174 8.85 -12.34 26.19
CA ARG A 174 9.09 -13.55 27.01
C ARG A 174 9.61 -14.72 26.18
N LEU A 175 9.06 -14.94 24.99
CA LEU A 175 9.51 -16.01 24.09
C LEU A 175 10.94 -15.78 23.59
N VAL A 176 11.27 -14.55 23.19
CA VAL A 176 12.64 -14.20 22.79
C VAL A 176 13.62 -14.46 23.93
N ARG A 177 13.33 -14.00 25.15
CA ARG A 177 14.18 -14.22 26.31
C ARG A 177 14.32 -15.70 26.68
N LYS A 178 13.28 -16.52 26.41
CA LYS A 178 13.29 -17.96 26.65
C LYS A 178 14.16 -18.73 25.65
N TYR A 179 14.06 -18.42 24.36
CA TYR A 179 14.66 -19.24 23.31
C TYR A 179 15.95 -18.66 22.72
N VAL A 180 16.05 -17.34 22.60
CA VAL A 180 17.18 -16.62 21.99
C VAL A 180 17.52 -15.36 22.83
N PRO A 181 17.94 -15.50 24.09
CA PRO A 181 18.05 -14.41 25.07
C PRO A 181 18.98 -13.27 24.64
N GLU A 182 19.96 -13.55 23.79
CA GLU A 182 20.91 -12.57 23.26
C GLU A 182 20.36 -11.73 22.09
N ALA A 183 19.20 -12.12 21.53
CA ALA A 183 18.59 -11.39 20.44
C ALA A 183 17.98 -10.07 20.94
N LEU A 184 18.21 -9.01 20.17
CA LEU A 184 17.56 -7.71 20.43
C LEU A 184 16.09 -7.77 20.01
N VAL A 185 15.22 -7.29 20.88
CA VAL A 185 13.81 -7.06 20.54
C VAL A 185 13.64 -5.59 20.16
N VAL A 186 13.21 -5.35 18.94
CA VAL A 186 13.02 -4.02 18.37
C VAL A 186 11.56 -3.85 17.97
N VAL A 187 10.96 -2.73 18.31
CA VAL A 187 9.56 -2.43 17.98
C VAL A 187 9.46 -1.14 17.19
N ASP A 188 8.79 -1.22 16.03
CA ASP A 188 8.27 -0.04 15.34
C ASP A 188 6.94 0.38 16.00
N ASN A 189 6.95 1.54 16.67
CA ASN A 189 5.80 2.10 17.40
C ASN A 189 5.11 3.24 16.64
N THR A 190 5.46 3.43 15.38
CA THR A 190 5.00 4.56 14.56
C THR A 190 3.47 4.71 14.52
N MET A 191 2.72 3.61 14.58
CA MET A 191 1.24 3.61 14.50
C MET A 191 0.57 4.13 15.78
N LEU A 192 1.24 4.06 16.93
CA LEU A 192 0.65 4.39 18.23
C LEU A 192 1.33 5.58 18.91
N SER A 193 2.61 5.81 18.62
CA SER A 193 3.45 6.78 19.33
C SER A 193 3.57 6.47 20.85
N PRO A 194 4.48 7.08 21.59
CA PRO A 194 4.59 6.87 23.04
C PRO A 194 3.34 7.33 23.83
N TYR A 195 2.43 8.08 23.18
CA TYR A 195 1.17 8.46 23.81
C TYR A 195 0.25 7.26 24.07
N LEU A 196 0.11 6.37 23.10
CA LEU A 196 -0.79 5.22 23.23
C LEU A 196 -0.07 3.95 23.70
N MET A 197 1.21 3.77 23.36
CA MET A 197 1.97 2.59 23.76
C MET A 197 3.44 2.94 24.00
N ARG A 198 4.03 2.39 25.05
CA ARG A 198 5.47 2.48 25.33
C ARG A 198 6.07 1.07 25.39
N PRO A 199 6.59 0.57 24.26
CA PRO A 199 7.13 -0.79 24.18
C PRO A 199 8.25 -1.10 25.18
N LEU A 200 9.05 -0.10 25.57
CA LEU A 200 10.11 -0.27 26.57
C LEU A 200 9.58 -0.73 27.93
N ASP A 201 8.33 -0.38 28.29
CA ASP A 201 7.69 -0.82 29.54
C ASP A 201 7.45 -2.35 29.56
N PHE A 202 7.54 -3.02 28.40
CA PHE A 202 7.37 -4.48 28.23
C PHE A 202 8.69 -5.25 28.13
N GLY A 203 9.84 -4.59 28.31
CA GLY A 203 11.16 -5.21 28.22
C GLY A 203 11.72 -5.33 26.80
N VAL A 204 11.21 -4.54 25.86
CA VAL A 204 11.78 -4.33 24.54
C VAL A 204 13.13 -3.62 24.69
N ASP A 205 14.13 -3.97 23.87
CA ASP A 205 15.46 -3.37 23.93
C ASP A 205 15.53 -2.01 23.27
N ILE A 206 14.86 -1.87 22.10
CA ILE A 206 14.86 -0.65 21.31
C ILE A 206 13.44 -0.41 20.76
N VAL A 207 12.95 0.80 20.91
CA VAL A 207 11.77 1.30 20.19
C VAL A 207 12.18 2.35 19.18
N TYR A 208 11.53 2.38 18.03
CA TYR A 208 11.68 3.48 17.10
C TYR A 208 10.36 3.92 16.51
N ASP A 209 10.32 5.17 16.07
CA ASP A 209 9.19 5.81 15.41
C ASP A 209 9.63 6.54 14.15
N SER A 210 8.86 6.41 13.08
CA SER A 210 8.89 7.42 12.03
C SER A 210 8.23 8.70 12.56
N ALA A 211 9.04 9.60 13.11
CA ALA A 211 8.55 10.85 13.69
C ALA A 211 7.89 11.79 12.67
N THR A 212 8.07 11.51 11.38
CA THR A 212 7.31 12.08 10.26
C THR A 212 5.79 11.95 10.44
N LYS A 213 5.33 10.92 11.19
CA LYS A 213 3.93 10.56 11.38
C LYS A 213 3.33 11.32 12.57
N TYR A 214 2.79 10.62 13.55
CA TYR A 214 2.08 11.23 14.68
C TYR A 214 2.90 12.20 15.51
N LEU A 215 4.21 11.94 15.70
CA LEU A 215 5.06 12.82 16.50
C LEU A 215 5.13 14.24 15.92
N SER A 216 5.38 14.38 14.59
CA SER A 216 5.27 15.67 13.90
C SER A 216 3.81 16.08 13.69
N GLY A 217 3.04 15.24 13.02
CA GLY A 217 1.61 15.43 12.78
C GLY A 217 1.23 16.45 11.70
N HIS A 218 2.16 17.04 10.95
CA HIS A 218 1.88 18.18 10.08
C HIS A 218 2.35 18.02 8.62
N HIS A 219 2.92 16.88 8.23
CA HIS A 219 3.43 16.58 6.86
C HIS A 219 4.52 17.56 6.35
N ASP A 220 5.18 18.27 7.23
CA ASP A 220 6.13 19.35 6.90
C ASP A 220 7.58 19.00 7.18
N ILE A 221 7.84 17.85 7.84
CA ILE A 221 9.20 17.34 8.10
C ILE A 221 9.30 15.83 7.87
N MET A 222 10.50 15.37 7.60
CA MET A 222 10.88 13.98 7.75
C MET A 222 11.78 13.81 8.97
N ALA A 223 11.43 12.88 9.85
CA ALA A 223 12.21 12.61 11.05
C ALA A 223 12.03 11.16 11.51
N GLY A 224 12.98 10.66 12.28
CA GLY A 224 12.91 9.40 12.99
C GLY A 224 13.39 9.56 14.43
N VAL A 225 12.91 8.73 15.32
CA VAL A 225 13.30 8.69 16.73
C VAL A 225 13.62 7.26 17.09
N ILE A 226 14.72 7.05 17.81
CA ILE A 226 15.12 5.76 18.39
C ILE A 226 15.28 5.97 19.88
N ALA A 227 14.74 5.06 20.71
CA ALA A 227 14.88 5.13 22.15
C ALA A 227 15.22 3.77 22.78
N CYS A 228 16.01 3.80 23.86
CA CYS A 228 16.39 2.61 24.62
C CYS A 228 16.77 2.94 26.06
N ASN A 229 16.85 1.88 26.89
CA ASN A 229 17.28 2.00 28.29
C ASN A 229 18.72 1.48 28.55
N ARG A 230 19.33 0.80 27.58
CA ARG A 230 20.64 0.17 27.69
C ARG A 230 21.73 1.11 27.19
N ASP A 231 22.74 1.36 28.05
CA ASP A 231 23.87 2.23 27.74
C ASP A 231 24.74 1.69 26.59
N ASP A 232 24.98 0.36 26.57
CA ASP A 232 25.76 -0.29 25.51
C ASP A 232 25.14 -0.16 24.12
N LEU A 233 23.80 -0.19 24.03
CA LEU A 233 23.08 0.04 22.78
C LEU A 233 23.09 1.52 22.41
N ALA A 234 22.91 2.40 23.39
CA ALA A 234 22.95 3.84 23.19
C ALA A 234 24.29 4.31 22.61
N GLU A 235 25.41 3.82 23.16
CA GLU A 235 26.76 4.13 22.67
C GLU A 235 26.96 3.67 21.21
N LYS A 236 26.55 2.45 20.86
CA LYS A 236 26.64 1.91 19.50
C LYS A 236 25.79 2.72 18.51
N MET A 237 24.56 3.07 18.89
CA MET A 237 23.67 3.89 18.05
C MET A 237 24.22 5.28 17.86
N PHE A 238 24.67 5.95 18.91
CA PHE A 238 25.29 7.27 18.83
C PHE A 238 26.54 7.26 17.95
N PHE A 239 27.40 6.25 18.12
CA PHE A 239 28.59 6.08 17.28
C PHE A 239 28.21 5.96 15.80
N THR A 240 27.18 5.17 15.48
CA THR A 240 26.69 5.00 14.13
C THR A 240 26.15 6.32 13.57
N ILE A 241 25.27 6.99 14.31
CA ILE A 241 24.63 8.26 13.89
C ILE A 241 25.67 9.32 13.56
N LYS A 242 26.65 9.54 14.47
CA LYS A 242 27.69 10.56 14.24
C LYS A 242 28.63 10.21 13.08
N SER A 243 28.86 8.90 12.85
CA SER A 243 29.77 8.43 11.78
C SER A 243 29.12 8.48 10.42
N VAL A 244 27.85 8.09 10.32
CA VAL A 244 27.06 8.12 9.06
C VAL A 244 26.55 9.53 8.75
N GLY A 245 26.28 10.33 9.78
CA GLY A 245 25.84 11.71 9.63
C GLY A 245 24.35 11.88 9.38
N ASN A 246 23.50 10.94 9.87
CA ASN A 246 22.06 10.98 9.68
C ASN A 246 21.27 11.62 10.84
N GLY A 247 21.92 12.34 11.75
CA GLY A 247 21.26 13.11 12.81
C GLY A 247 20.30 14.16 12.25
N LEU A 248 19.20 14.41 12.94
CA LEU A 248 18.17 15.37 12.50
C LEU A 248 18.70 16.80 12.53
N ALA A 249 18.35 17.59 11.52
CA ALA A 249 18.77 18.99 11.41
C ALA A 249 18.11 19.88 12.48
N PRO A 250 18.77 20.96 12.96
CA PRO A 250 18.26 21.77 14.07
C PRO A 250 16.89 22.40 13.85
N LEU A 251 16.57 22.84 12.63
CA LEU A 251 15.26 23.40 12.31
C LEU A 251 14.17 22.32 12.36
N ASP A 252 14.46 21.12 11.83
CA ASP A 252 13.53 20.00 11.87
C ASP A 252 13.33 19.53 13.32
N CYS A 253 14.37 19.60 14.16
CA CYS A 253 14.25 19.35 15.61
C CYS A 253 13.25 20.32 16.28
N PHE A 254 13.31 21.60 15.94
CA PHE A 254 12.38 22.59 16.45
C PHE A 254 10.94 22.34 15.98
N LEU A 255 10.75 22.05 14.70
CA LEU A 255 9.42 21.74 14.14
C LEU A 255 8.85 20.45 14.74
N LEU A 256 9.68 19.42 14.92
CA LEU A 256 9.26 18.17 15.56
C LEU A 256 8.85 18.43 17.02
N LEU A 257 9.67 19.17 17.78
CA LEU A 257 9.35 19.54 19.16
C LEU A 257 8.03 20.30 19.26
N ARG A 258 7.76 21.21 18.32
CA ARG A 258 6.49 21.92 18.21
C ARG A 258 5.32 20.97 17.96
N GLY A 259 5.49 20.01 17.05
CA GLY A 259 4.47 18.99 16.74
C GLY A 259 4.16 18.11 17.96
N VAL A 260 5.20 17.67 18.69
CA VAL A 260 5.07 16.83 19.88
C VAL A 260 4.22 17.50 20.97
N LYS A 261 4.31 18.81 21.14
CA LYS A 261 3.51 19.55 22.17
C LYS A 261 2.01 19.34 22.05
N THR A 262 1.50 19.02 20.87
CA THR A 262 0.06 18.77 20.64
C THR A 262 -0.27 17.30 20.43
N LEU A 263 0.70 16.38 20.59
CA LEU A 263 0.54 14.95 20.31
C LEU A 263 -0.68 14.36 21.01
N ALA A 264 -0.82 14.55 22.31
CA ALA A 264 -1.90 14.00 23.10
C ALA A 264 -3.29 14.47 22.59
N LEU A 265 -3.44 15.78 22.33
CA LEU A 265 -4.69 16.35 21.81
C LEU A 265 -5.06 15.78 20.44
N ARG A 266 -4.06 15.67 19.55
CA ARG A 266 -4.27 15.13 18.20
C ARG A 266 -4.65 13.65 18.26
N MET A 267 -3.93 12.85 19.02
CA MET A 267 -4.19 11.40 19.15
C MET A 267 -5.58 11.14 19.76
N ASP A 268 -6.01 11.90 20.79
CA ASP A 268 -7.34 11.76 21.37
C ASP A 268 -8.45 12.06 20.35
N ARG A 269 -8.29 13.13 19.60
CA ARG A 269 -9.26 13.48 18.55
C ARG A 269 -9.27 12.44 17.44
N GLN A 270 -8.10 12.04 16.95
CA GLN A 270 -7.95 11.09 15.85
C GLN A 270 -8.55 9.71 16.18
N GLN A 271 -8.25 9.16 17.37
CA GLN A 271 -8.82 7.85 17.75
C GLN A 271 -10.33 7.91 18.01
N SER A 272 -10.85 9.03 18.57
CA SER A 272 -12.29 9.23 18.75
C SER A 272 -13.02 9.29 17.41
N SER A 273 -12.48 10.04 16.44
CA SER A 273 -13.04 10.10 15.07
C SER A 273 -12.90 8.77 14.33
N ALA A 274 -11.76 8.08 14.48
CA ALA A 274 -11.52 6.76 13.88
C ALA A 274 -12.51 5.70 14.39
N MET A 275 -12.86 5.75 15.68
CA MET A 275 -13.87 4.86 16.25
C MET A 275 -15.25 5.07 15.62
N GLN A 276 -15.64 6.32 15.37
CA GLN A 276 -16.90 6.63 14.70
C GLN A 276 -16.91 6.11 13.25
N VAL A 277 -15.82 6.34 12.51
CA VAL A 277 -15.68 5.83 11.13
C VAL A 277 -15.68 4.31 11.08
N ALA A 278 -14.95 3.65 11.99
CA ALA A 278 -14.91 2.21 12.07
C ALA A 278 -16.28 1.61 12.41
N THR A 279 -17.00 2.18 13.38
CA THR A 279 -18.35 1.74 13.77
C THR A 279 -19.34 1.93 12.63
N TYR A 280 -19.23 3.03 11.89
CA TYR A 280 -20.06 3.29 10.71
C TYR A 280 -19.85 2.23 9.62
N LEU A 281 -18.60 1.93 9.26
CA LEU A 281 -18.28 0.93 8.25
C LEU A 281 -18.66 -0.51 8.68
N ASP A 282 -18.41 -0.85 9.95
CA ASP A 282 -18.78 -2.14 10.53
C ASP A 282 -20.31 -2.32 10.55
N GLY A 283 -21.06 -1.26 10.93
CA GLY A 283 -22.52 -1.22 10.89
C GLY A 283 -23.12 -1.40 9.48
N LEU A 284 -22.42 -0.96 8.44
CA LEU A 284 -22.79 -1.22 7.03
C LEU A 284 -22.47 -2.66 6.58
N GLY A 285 -21.71 -3.43 7.36
CA GLY A 285 -21.33 -4.83 7.05
C GLY A 285 -20.04 -4.95 6.24
N PHE A 286 -19.16 -3.93 6.22
CA PHE A 286 -17.81 -4.08 5.70
C PHE A 286 -16.93 -4.86 6.67
N LYS A 287 -15.96 -5.60 6.15
CA LYS A 287 -14.92 -6.25 6.98
C LYS A 287 -13.89 -5.20 7.39
N VAL A 288 -14.05 -4.67 8.60
CA VAL A 288 -13.20 -3.60 9.15
C VAL A 288 -12.11 -4.18 10.04
N ARG A 289 -10.89 -3.70 9.86
CA ARG A 289 -9.75 -3.96 10.74
C ARG A 289 -9.47 -2.70 11.54
N TYR A 290 -9.84 -2.73 12.80
CA TYR A 290 -9.59 -1.63 13.74
C TYR A 290 -9.54 -2.14 15.17
N PRO A 291 -8.47 -1.89 15.94
CA PRO A 291 -8.31 -2.44 17.28
C PRO A 291 -9.37 -1.97 18.28
N GLY A 292 -10.06 -0.86 18.02
CA GLY A 292 -11.14 -0.34 18.84
C GLY A 292 -12.44 -1.16 18.78
N LEU A 293 -12.69 -1.89 17.69
CA LEU A 293 -13.88 -2.72 17.54
C LEU A 293 -13.74 -4.02 18.34
N ARG A 294 -14.73 -4.36 19.14
CA ARG A 294 -14.74 -5.61 19.94
C ARG A 294 -14.78 -6.87 19.05
N SER A 295 -15.31 -6.75 17.84
CA SER A 295 -15.34 -7.80 16.82
C SER A 295 -13.96 -8.07 16.18
N PHE A 296 -12.99 -7.14 16.35
CA PHE A 296 -11.66 -7.30 15.77
C PHE A 296 -10.85 -8.35 16.54
N PRO A 297 -10.27 -9.37 15.88
CA PRO A 297 -9.60 -10.50 16.56
C PRO A 297 -8.47 -10.07 17.50
N GLY A 298 -7.72 -9.02 17.15
CA GLY A 298 -6.62 -8.46 17.95
C GLY A 298 -7.04 -7.51 19.07
N HIS A 299 -8.34 -7.21 19.24
CA HIS A 299 -8.84 -6.22 20.19
C HIS A 299 -8.31 -6.42 21.63
N VAL A 300 -8.48 -7.64 22.15
CA VAL A 300 -8.10 -7.93 23.56
C VAL A 300 -6.60 -7.82 23.78
N ALA A 301 -5.78 -8.32 22.86
CA ALA A 301 -4.33 -8.22 22.94
C ALA A 301 -3.88 -6.75 22.85
N HIS A 302 -4.49 -5.99 21.94
CA HIS A 302 -4.19 -4.58 21.76
C HIS A 302 -4.52 -3.76 23.00
N MET A 303 -5.75 -3.86 23.52
CA MET A 303 -6.23 -3.05 24.66
C MET A 303 -5.56 -3.41 26.00
N ARG A 304 -4.85 -4.54 26.08
CA ARG A 304 -4.00 -4.87 27.25
C ARG A 304 -2.66 -4.13 27.27
N GLN A 305 -2.15 -3.73 26.10
CA GLN A 305 -0.82 -3.14 25.96
C GLN A 305 -0.84 -1.67 25.50
N ALA A 306 -1.97 -1.20 24.95
CA ALA A 306 -2.14 0.16 24.45
C ALA A 306 -3.26 0.89 25.21
N ARG A 307 -3.13 2.22 25.34
CA ARG A 307 -4.11 3.09 26.01
C ARG A 307 -5.31 3.41 25.11
N GLY A 308 -5.23 3.09 23.83
CA GLY A 308 -6.29 3.35 22.87
C GLY A 308 -5.98 2.75 21.49
N PRO A 309 -6.98 2.74 20.60
CA PRO A 309 -6.92 1.99 19.35
C PRO A 309 -6.15 2.67 18.21
N GLY A 310 -5.74 3.94 18.38
CA GLY A 310 -5.08 4.71 17.33
C GLY A 310 -6.01 5.33 16.28
N GLY A 311 -5.41 5.97 15.26
CA GLY A 311 -6.13 6.72 14.23
C GLY A 311 -6.11 6.07 12.83
N VAL A 312 -5.66 4.81 12.70
CA VAL A 312 -5.60 4.09 11.43
C VAL A 312 -6.50 2.86 11.46
N LEU A 313 -7.27 2.69 10.39
CA LEU A 313 -8.10 1.51 10.17
C LEU A 313 -8.02 1.08 8.71
N SER A 314 -8.39 -0.16 8.44
CA SER A 314 -8.52 -0.67 7.07
C SER A 314 -9.84 -1.42 6.91
N PHE A 315 -10.38 -1.43 5.68
CA PHE A 315 -11.57 -2.22 5.37
C PHE A 315 -11.51 -2.81 3.97
N GLU A 316 -12.23 -3.90 3.76
CA GLU A 316 -12.32 -4.61 2.48
C GLU A 316 -13.65 -4.34 1.80
N THR A 317 -13.60 -3.92 0.53
CA THR A 317 -14.81 -3.74 -0.28
C THR A 317 -15.27 -5.04 -0.92
N GLY A 318 -14.36 -5.97 -1.17
CA GLY A 318 -14.57 -7.21 -1.92
C GLY A 318 -14.35 -7.05 -3.44
N CYS A 319 -14.02 -5.82 -3.91
CA CYS A 319 -13.80 -5.55 -5.34
C CYS A 319 -12.80 -4.39 -5.50
N THR A 320 -11.68 -4.65 -6.18
CA THR A 320 -10.60 -3.67 -6.41
C THR A 320 -11.11 -2.42 -7.12
N LEU A 321 -11.93 -2.60 -8.16
CA LEU A 321 -12.48 -1.50 -8.93
C LEU A 321 -13.49 -0.64 -8.12
N MET A 322 -14.20 -1.26 -7.16
CA MET A 322 -15.05 -0.52 -6.22
C MET A 322 -14.19 0.32 -5.27
N SER A 323 -13.09 -0.24 -4.76
CA SER A 323 -12.13 0.48 -3.94
C SER A 323 -11.53 1.68 -4.66
N GLU A 324 -11.13 1.53 -5.93
CA GLU A 324 -10.64 2.62 -6.77
C GLU A 324 -11.68 3.75 -6.92
N LYS A 325 -12.94 3.40 -7.12
CA LYS A 325 -14.02 4.40 -7.24
C LYS A 325 -14.26 5.13 -5.93
N ILE A 326 -14.26 4.43 -4.80
CA ILE A 326 -14.41 5.04 -3.48
C ILE A 326 -13.28 6.05 -3.26
N VAL A 327 -12.03 5.62 -3.46
CA VAL A 327 -10.86 6.49 -3.27
C VAL A 327 -10.91 7.71 -4.20
N ALA A 328 -11.32 7.54 -5.46
CA ALA A 328 -11.42 8.64 -6.41
C ALA A 328 -12.60 9.61 -6.12
N ALA A 329 -13.61 9.17 -5.37
CA ALA A 329 -14.81 9.96 -5.10
C ALA A 329 -14.72 10.79 -3.82
N THR A 330 -13.76 10.50 -2.93
CA THR A 330 -13.54 11.29 -1.71
C THR A 330 -13.02 12.69 -2.02
N LYS A 331 -13.38 13.66 -1.20
CA LYS A 331 -13.01 15.09 -1.35
C LYS A 331 -12.20 15.59 -0.17
N LEU A 332 -12.56 15.20 1.05
CA LEU A 332 -11.85 15.55 2.28
C LEU A 332 -10.70 14.58 2.55
N TRP A 333 -10.90 13.30 2.26
CA TRP A 333 -9.86 12.29 2.44
C TRP A 333 -8.79 12.43 1.36
N GLY A 334 -7.62 12.94 1.74
CA GLY A 334 -6.49 13.08 0.82
C GLY A 334 -5.92 11.74 0.38
N VAL A 335 -5.72 11.54 -0.91
CA VAL A 335 -5.12 10.30 -1.43
C VAL A 335 -3.61 10.32 -1.21
N SER A 336 -3.10 9.52 -0.25
CA SER A 336 -1.67 9.50 0.09
C SER A 336 -1.25 8.20 0.76
N VAL A 337 0.04 7.85 0.61
CA VAL A 337 0.69 6.69 1.25
C VAL A 337 1.03 6.92 2.73
N SER A 338 0.95 8.15 3.23
CA SER A 338 1.30 8.52 4.60
C SER A 338 0.16 8.27 5.60
N PHE A 339 0.38 8.62 6.86
CA PHE A 339 -0.61 8.66 7.94
C PHE A 339 -0.13 9.54 9.10
N GLY A 340 -0.96 9.75 10.11
CA GLY A 340 -0.58 10.36 11.38
C GLY A 340 -0.51 11.88 11.37
N CYS A 341 -1.06 12.56 10.35
CA CYS A 341 -1.15 14.02 10.32
C CYS A 341 -2.53 14.53 10.74
N VAL A 342 -2.65 15.85 10.79
CA VAL A 342 -3.90 16.56 11.10
C VAL A 342 -4.98 16.34 10.03
N ASN A 343 -4.61 16.07 8.79
CA ASN A 343 -5.54 15.78 7.70
C ASN A 343 -5.79 14.28 7.55
N SER A 344 -7.02 13.93 7.24
CA SER A 344 -7.44 12.56 6.97
C SER A 344 -6.97 12.08 5.59
N LEU A 345 -6.48 10.84 5.54
CA LEU A 345 -5.93 10.25 4.32
C LEU A 345 -6.61 8.92 4.01
N ILE A 346 -6.73 8.64 2.71
CA ILE A 346 -7.22 7.38 2.16
C ILE A 346 -6.20 6.80 1.17
N SER A 347 -6.06 5.49 1.15
CA SER A 347 -5.15 4.82 0.20
C SER A 347 -5.58 3.40 -0.11
N MET A 348 -5.11 2.89 -1.25
CA MET A 348 -5.10 1.47 -1.60
C MET A 348 -3.66 0.94 -1.48
N PRO A 349 -3.28 0.28 -0.38
CA PRO A 349 -1.90 -0.11 -0.13
C PRO A 349 -1.28 -0.95 -1.25
N CYS A 350 -2.01 -1.91 -1.83
CA CYS A 350 -1.50 -2.77 -2.92
C CYS A 350 -1.12 -2.00 -4.18
N GLN A 351 -1.76 -0.87 -4.45
CA GLN A 351 -1.47 -0.01 -5.60
C GLN A 351 -0.47 1.11 -5.29
N MET A 352 -0.18 1.36 -4.00
CA MET A 352 0.61 2.49 -3.54
C MET A 352 1.82 2.05 -2.71
N SER A 353 1.71 2.00 -1.40
CA SER A 353 2.83 1.74 -0.48
C SER A 353 3.43 0.32 -0.59
N HIS A 354 2.65 -0.65 -1.02
CA HIS A 354 3.03 -2.06 -1.17
C HIS A 354 3.04 -2.52 -2.64
N ALA A 355 2.94 -1.60 -3.60
CA ALA A 355 2.96 -1.89 -5.04
C ALA A 355 4.25 -2.58 -5.50
N SER A 356 5.38 -2.36 -4.81
CA SER A 356 6.66 -2.97 -5.12
C SER A 356 6.79 -4.43 -4.67
N ILE A 357 5.83 -4.96 -3.88
CA ILE A 357 5.81 -6.36 -3.45
C ILE A 357 5.11 -7.18 -4.54
N ASP A 358 5.71 -8.32 -4.90
CA ASP A 358 5.13 -9.24 -5.89
C ASP A 358 3.68 -9.60 -5.52
N PRO A 359 2.72 -9.57 -6.46
CA PRO A 359 1.32 -9.92 -6.19
C PRO A 359 1.12 -11.31 -5.57
N LYS A 360 1.96 -12.30 -5.93
CA LYS A 360 1.91 -13.64 -5.33
C LYS A 360 2.29 -13.59 -3.86
N VAL A 361 3.34 -12.84 -3.51
CA VAL A 361 3.78 -12.65 -2.14
C VAL A 361 2.72 -11.90 -1.32
N ARG A 362 2.05 -10.89 -1.92
CA ARG A 362 0.91 -10.22 -1.26
C ARG A 362 -0.23 -11.19 -0.96
N ALA A 363 -0.58 -12.04 -1.93
CA ALA A 363 -1.62 -13.06 -1.76
C ALA A 363 -1.24 -14.10 -0.68
N GLU A 364 0.00 -14.58 -0.67
CA GLU A 364 0.53 -15.50 0.36
C GLU A 364 0.47 -14.88 1.76
N ARG A 365 0.73 -13.58 1.88
CA ARG A 365 0.62 -12.82 3.14
C ARG A 365 -0.84 -12.44 3.50
N GLY A 366 -1.81 -12.81 2.67
CA GLY A 366 -3.23 -12.51 2.89
C GLY A 366 -3.59 -11.03 2.75
N LEU A 367 -2.80 -10.23 2.02
CA LEU A 367 -3.06 -8.81 1.77
C LEU A 367 -4.06 -8.64 0.61
N PRO A 368 -5.31 -8.21 0.86
CA PRO A 368 -6.33 -8.11 -0.18
C PRO A 368 -6.07 -6.94 -1.13
N GLU A 369 -6.16 -7.18 -2.43
CA GLU A 369 -6.00 -6.13 -3.46
C GLU A 369 -7.05 -5.01 -3.34
N ASN A 370 -8.23 -5.33 -2.80
CA ASN A 370 -9.35 -4.39 -2.59
C ASN A 370 -9.31 -3.66 -1.23
N LEU A 371 -8.24 -3.82 -0.46
CA LEU A 371 -8.10 -3.19 0.86
C LEU A 371 -7.98 -1.67 0.72
N ILE A 372 -8.84 -0.93 1.43
CA ILE A 372 -8.70 0.52 1.64
C ILE A 372 -8.18 0.75 3.05
N ARG A 373 -7.16 1.59 3.19
CA ARG A 373 -6.66 2.09 4.46
C ARG A 373 -7.09 3.53 4.66
N LEU A 374 -7.68 3.82 5.81
CA LEU A 374 -8.07 5.14 6.27
C LEU A 374 -7.16 5.57 7.42
N CYS A 375 -6.64 6.78 7.33
CA CYS A 375 -5.85 7.41 8.39
C CYS A 375 -6.59 8.68 8.80
N VAL A 376 -7.16 8.66 10.00
CA VAL A 376 -8.08 9.70 10.46
C VAL A 376 -7.31 10.88 11.05
N GLY A 377 -7.62 12.07 10.59
CA GLY A 377 -7.08 13.34 11.06
C GLY A 377 -7.88 13.93 12.21
N ILE A 378 -7.82 15.26 12.34
CA ILE A 378 -8.51 16.01 13.42
C ILE A 378 -9.73 16.78 12.92
N GLU A 379 -10.10 16.64 11.66
CA GLU A 379 -11.29 17.25 11.07
C GLU A 379 -12.55 16.84 11.85
N ASP A 380 -13.65 17.53 11.60
CA ASP A 380 -14.92 17.15 12.22
C ASP A 380 -15.35 15.75 11.73
N PRO A 381 -15.66 14.81 12.64
CA PRO A 381 -16.02 13.46 12.25
C PRO A 381 -17.32 13.39 11.44
N SER A 382 -18.25 14.35 11.60
CA SER A 382 -19.47 14.41 10.80
C SER A 382 -19.16 14.71 9.33
N ASP A 383 -18.20 15.60 9.06
CA ASP A 383 -17.77 15.93 7.71
C ASP A 383 -17.03 14.76 7.05
N LEU A 384 -16.16 14.09 7.81
CA LEU A 384 -15.43 12.90 7.34
C LEU A 384 -16.39 11.74 7.00
N LEU A 385 -17.41 11.53 7.84
CA LEU A 385 -18.44 10.51 7.60
C LEU A 385 -19.31 10.86 6.41
N ALA A 386 -19.71 12.14 6.26
CA ALA A 386 -20.52 12.59 5.13
C ALA A 386 -19.77 12.43 3.80
N ASP A 387 -18.49 12.79 3.74
CA ASP A 387 -17.67 12.60 2.53
C ASP A 387 -17.46 11.13 2.20
N LEU A 388 -17.15 10.30 3.20
CA LEU A 388 -17.01 8.86 3.01
C LEU A 388 -18.32 8.20 2.58
N HIS A 389 -19.46 8.59 3.18
CA HIS A 389 -20.79 8.12 2.80
C HIS A 389 -21.10 8.42 1.34
N GLN A 390 -20.88 9.67 0.89
CA GLN A 390 -21.08 10.05 -0.51
C GLN A 390 -20.16 9.30 -1.46
N ALA A 391 -18.91 9.04 -1.07
CA ALA A 391 -17.98 8.25 -1.86
C ALA A 391 -18.44 6.79 -1.99
N LEU A 392 -18.89 6.17 -0.90
CA LEU A 392 -19.44 4.80 -0.88
C LEU A 392 -20.71 4.70 -1.76
N LEU A 393 -21.61 5.69 -1.65
CA LEU A 393 -22.85 5.72 -2.42
C LEU A 393 -22.58 5.90 -3.92
N SER A 394 -21.73 6.85 -4.29
CA SER A 394 -21.38 7.13 -5.69
C SER A 394 -20.61 5.97 -6.35
N ALA A 395 -19.85 5.21 -5.57
CA ALA A 395 -19.18 4.00 -6.03
C ALA A 395 -20.13 2.81 -6.20
N GLY A 396 -21.36 2.88 -5.66
CA GLY A 396 -22.30 1.77 -5.60
C GLY A 396 -21.92 0.70 -4.58
N ALA A 397 -21.12 1.07 -3.56
CA ALA A 397 -20.71 0.18 -2.49
C ALA A 397 -21.80 0.01 -1.41
N ILE A 398 -22.67 1.00 -1.30
CA ILE A 398 -23.85 0.99 -0.44
C ILE A 398 -25.09 1.42 -1.22
N GLU A 399 -26.25 1.01 -0.75
CA GLU A 399 -27.57 1.39 -1.27
C GLU A 399 -28.54 1.67 -0.11
N GLU A 400 -29.55 2.51 -0.35
CA GLU A 400 -30.61 2.75 0.64
C GLU A 400 -31.50 1.48 0.76
N GLU A 401 -31.87 1.15 1.98
CA GLU A 401 -32.72 -0.02 2.22
C GLU A 401 -34.14 0.20 1.69
N PRO A 402 -34.74 -0.76 0.92
CA PRO A 402 -36.01 -0.54 0.24
C PRO A 402 -37.20 -0.17 1.14
N HIS A 403 -37.13 -0.48 2.44
CA HIS A 403 -38.24 -0.31 3.37
C HIS A 403 -37.93 0.62 4.56
N HIS A 404 -36.73 1.21 4.60
CA HIS A 404 -36.28 2.06 5.69
C HIS A 404 -35.56 3.28 5.13
N SER A 405 -36.32 4.32 4.80
CA SER A 405 -35.73 5.59 4.29
C SER A 405 -34.69 6.12 5.27
N GLY A 406 -33.50 6.45 4.74
CA GLY A 406 -32.36 6.94 5.52
C GLY A 406 -31.47 5.83 6.11
N SER A 407 -31.83 4.55 5.96
CA SER A 407 -30.97 3.41 6.32
C SER A 407 -30.22 2.91 5.08
N PHE A 408 -28.95 2.59 5.24
CA PHE A 408 -28.09 2.13 4.15
C PHE A 408 -27.48 0.78 4.50
N ARG A 409 -27.27 -0.04 3.47
CA ARG A 409 -26.59 -1.33 3.60
C ARG A 409 -25.52 -1.48 2.53
N ARG A 410 -24.55 -2.32 2.81
CA ARG A 410 -23.54 -2.73 1.84
C ARG A 410 -24.18 -3.49 0.69
N VAL A 411 -23.78 -3.16 -0.53
CA VAL A 411 -24.11 -3.96 -1.72
C VAL A 411 -23.17 -5.18 -1.75
N PRO A 412 -23.68 -6.42 -1.67
CA PRO A 412 -22.85 -7.61 -1.76
C PRO A 412 -22.21 -7.72 -3.15
N VAL A 413 -20.89 -7.80 -3.18
CA VAL A 413 -20.16 -8.07 -4.43
C VAL A 413 -20.10 -9.58 -4.62
N LYS A 414 -20.84 -10.12 -5.59
CA LYS A 414 -20.86 -11.56 -5.86
C LYS A 414 -19.66 -12.03 -6.68
N ASP A 415 -19.16 -11.19 -7.61
CA ASP A 415 -17.98 -11.47 -8.44
C ASP A 415 -17.45 -10.16 -9.05
N GLU A 416 -16.13 -9.95 -9.11
CA GLU A 416 -15.51 -8.80 -9.81
C GLU A 416 -15.89 -8.77 -11.29
N MET A 417 -16.01 -9.94 -11.91
CA MET A 417 -16.45 -10.08 -13.31
C MET A 417 -17.93 -9.74 -13.50
N GLU A 418 -18.80 -10.08 -12.53
CA GLU A 418 -20.20 -9.65 -12.58
C GLU A 418 -20.34 -8.14 -12.43
N LEU A 419 -19.54 -7.51 -11.56
CA LEU A 419 -19.54 -6.04 -11.42
C LEU A 419 -19.01 -5.36 -12.68
N PHE A 420 -17.99 -5.92 -13.30
CA PHE A 420 -17.48 -5.44 -14.59
C PHE A 420 -18.52 -5.60 -15.70
N ARG A 421 -19.21 -6.75 -15.76
CA ARG A 421 -20.35 -6.98 -16.68
C ARG A 421 -21.53 -6.06 -16.38
N ALA A 422 -21.90 -5.88 -15.11
CA ALA A 422 -22.98 -4.97 -14.71
C ALA A 422 -22.65 -3.51 -15.03
N LYS A 423 -21.38 -3.08 -14.94
CA LYS A 423 -20.93 -1.73 -15.35
C LYS A 423 -20.94 -1.53 -16.86
N LEU A 424 -20.53 -2.55 -17.60
CA LEU A 424 -20.67 -2.55 -19.06
C LEU A 424 -22.16 -2.41 -19.46
N LEU A 425 -23.04 -3.09 -18.73
CA LEU A 425 -24.50 -3.08 -18.96
C LEU A 425 -25.19 -1.82 -18.37
N ALA A 426 -24.72 -1.24 -17.27
CA ALA A 426 -25.33 -0.07 -16.61
C ALA A 426 -24.89 1.29 -17.20
N ARG A 427 -23.88 1.36 -18.06
CA ARG A 427 -23.69 2.50 -18.94
C ARG A 427 -24.82 2.52 -19.97
N LYS A 428 -25.99 3.05 -19.58
CA LYS A 428 -26.93 3.55 -20.57
C LYS A 428 -26.16 4.63 -21.32
N PRO A 429 -25.89 4.46 -22.64
CA PRO A 429 -25.46 5.59 -23.45
C PRO A 429 -26.56 6.64 -23.31
N SER A 430 -26.20 7.87 -23.12
CA SER A 430 -27.13 9.02 -23.16
C SER A 430 -27.64 9.28 -24.58
N SER A 431 -27.88 8.31 -25.33
CA SER A 431 -28.56 8.01 -26.59
C SER A 431 -27.91 6.74 -27.14
N VAL A 432 -28.61 5.61 -27.11
CA VAL A 432 -28.27 4.44 -27.92
C VAL A 432 -28.33 4.93 -29.36
N PRO A 433 -27.24 4.93 -30.16
CA PRO A 433 -27.38 5.08 -31.60
C PRO A 433 -28.28 3.93 -32.01
N LYS A 434 -29.37 4.26 -32.72
CA LYS A 434 -30.19 3.22 -33.34
C LYS A 434 -29.24 2.26 -34.05
N ARG A 435 -29.41 0.93 -33.89
CA ARG A 435 -28.58 -0.17 -34.43
C ARG A 435 -28.18 -0.09 -35.92
N THR A 436 -28.49 1.03 -36.58
CA THR A 436 -28.26 1.33 -37.99
C THR A 436 -27.18 2.40 -38.23
N THR A 437 -26.46 2.86 -37.20
CA THR A 437 -25.46 3.94 -37.35
C THR A 437 -24.04 3.40 -37.41
N THR A 438 -23.24 4.00 -38.31
CA THR A 438 -21.79 3.77 -38.38
C THR A 438 -21.12 4.18 -37.06
N LEU A 439 -20.34 3.29 -36.48
CA LEU A 439 -19.53 3.56 -35.27
C LEU A 439 -18.05 3.59 -35.66
N THR A 440 -17.32 4.54 -35.11
CA THR A 440 -15.86 4.64 -35.27
C THR A 440 -15.17 4.72 -33.92
N VAL A 441 -14.11 3.96 -33.73
CA VAL A 441 -13.26 3.93 -32.52
C VAL A 441 -11.79 4.08 -32.91
N SER A 442 -10.95 4.44 -31.95
CA SER A 442 -9.50 4.42 -32.19
C SER A 442 -8.73 4.00 -30.92
N ALA A 443 -7.63 3.29 -31.12
CA ALA A 443 -6.69 2.90 -30.06
C ALA A 443 -5.28 3.38 -30.38
N PRO A 444 -4.53 3.96 -29.42
CA PRO A 444 -3.16 4.37 -29.63
C PRO A 444 -2.23 3.15 -29.73
N GLY A 445 -1.13 3.29 -30.41
CA GLY A 445 0.02 2.40 -30.28
C GLY A 445 0.72 2.57 -28.92
N LYS A 446 1.64 1.68 -28.62
CA LYS A 446 2.49 1.75 -27.42
C LYS A 446 3.95 1.63 -27.79
N VAL A 447 4.82 2.34 -27.04
CA VAL A 447 6.26 2.13 -27.01
C VAL A 447 6.62 1.62 -25.62
N ILE A 448 7.34 0.50 -25.55
CA ILE A 448 7.93 0.02 -24.32
C ILE A 448 9.31 0.67 -24.21
N LEU A 449 9.46 1.58 -23.24
CA LEU A 449 10.69 2.33 -23.04
C LEU A 449 11.76 1.50 -22.34
N PHE A 450 11.34 0.65 -21.38
CA PHE A 450 12.20 -0.22 -20.61
C PHE A 450 11.46 -1.52 -20.22
N GLY A 451 12.16 -2.66 -20.18
CA GLY A 451 11.65 -3.90 -19.60
C GLY A 451 10.91 -4.83 -20.56
N GLU A 452 11.01 -4.67 -21.88
CA GLU A 452 10.26 -5.47 -22.86
C GLU A 452 10.49 -6.99 -22.71
N HIS A 453 11.73 -7.42 -22.58
CA HIS A 453 12.05 -8.85 -22.38
C HIS A 453 11.98 -9.29 -20.91
N ALA A 454 12.03 -8.36 -19.98
CA ALA A 454 12.04 -8.65 -18.56
C ALA A 454 10.61 -8.76 -17.97
N VAL A 455 9.60 -8.18 -18.63
CA VAL A 455 8.20 -8.19 -18.17
C VAL A 455 7.63 -9.60 -18.06
N VAL A 456 8.03 -10.52 -18.93
CA VAL A 456 7.62 -11.94 -18.89
C VAL A 456 8.21 -12.70 -17.68
N HIS A 457 9.21 -12.11 -17.03
CA HIS A 457 9.83 -12.61 -15.81
C HIS A 457 9.40 -11.80 -14.56
N GLY A 458 8.30 -11.05 -14.64
CA GLY A 458 7.75 -10.27 -13.52
C GLY A 458 8.47 -8.95 -13.23
N VAL A 459 9.34 -8.47 -14.13
CA VAL A 459 10.01 -7.17 -13.99
C VAL A 459 9.11 -6.06 -14.57
N THR A 460 9.05 -4.93 -13.88
CA THR A 460 8.25 -3.78 -14.32
C THR A 460 8.74 -3.23 -15.66
N ALA A 461 7.82 -3.12 -16.63
CA ALA A 461 8.07 -2.43 -17.89
C ALA A 461 7.45 -1.03 -17.85
N VAL A 462 8.11 -0.08 -18.50
CA VAL A 462 7.59 1.28 -18.70
C VAL A 462 7.17 1.43 -20.15
N ALA A 463 5.89 1.73 -20.39
CA ALA A 463 5.34 1.93 -21.71
C ALA A 463 4.65 3.29 -21.81
N ALA A 464 4.71 3.88 -22.99
CA ALA A 464 4.01 5.13 -23.31
C ALA A 464 3.04 4.92 -24.49
N ALA A 465 1.89 5.58 -24.44
CA ALA A 465 1.00 5.66 -25.58
C ALA A 465 1.57 6.60 -26.66
N THR A 466 1.46 6.19 -27.92
CA THR A 466 1.93 7.02 -29.05
C THR A 466 0.79 7.85 -29.65
N ALA A 467 1.12 8.91 -30.36
CA ALA A 467 0.17 9.68 -31.15
C ALA A 467 -0.33 8.90 -32.39
N LEU A 468 0.42 7.90 -32.84
CA LEU A 468 0.01 6.99 -33.93
C LEU A 468 -1.10 6.05 -33.44
N ARG A 469 -2.13 5.86 -34.22
CA ARG A 469 -3.34 5.16 -33.81
C ARG A 469 -3.81 4.14 -34.84
N CYS A 470 -4.47 3.11 -34.34
CA CYS A 470 -5.37 2.27 -35.15
C CYS A 470 -6.77 2.84 -35.04
N TYR A 471 -7.47 2.90 -36.17
CA TYR A 471 -8.85 3.34 -36.29
C TYR A 471 -9.68 2.15 -36.76
N GLY A 472 -10.81 1.94 -36.12
CA GLY A 472 -11.77 0.91 -36.47
C GLY A 472 -13.15 1.51 -36.74
N ARG A 473 -13.84 1.01 -37.75
CA ARG A 473 -15.20 1.39 -38.11
C ARG A 473 -16.04 0.15 -38.29
N VAL A 474 -17.28 0.18 -37.81
CA VAL A 474 -18.29 -0.82 -38.12
C VAL A 474 -19.46 -0.16 -38.80
N THR A 475 -19.98 -0.81 -39.85
CA THR A 475 -21.15 -0.38 -40.60
C THR A 475 -22.13 -1.54 -40.75
N PRO A 476 -23.45 -1.27 -40.85
CA PRO A 476 -24.40 -2.31 -41.20
C PRO A 476 -24.04 -2.96 -42.54
N SER A 477 -24.23 -4.27 -42.64
CA SER A 477 -23.98 -5.07 -43.83
C SER A 477 -25.17 -5.97 -44.15
N LYS A 478 -25.04 -6.84 -45.16
CA LYS A 478 -26.06 -7.81 -45.52
C LYS A 478 -26.39 -8.72 -44.32
N GLN A 479 -27.67 -8.93 -44.07
CA GLN A 479 -28.14 -9.76 -42.97
C GLN A 479 -27.48 -11.17 -42.99
N GLY A 480 -27.08 -11.65 -41.83
CA GLY A 480 -26.39 -12.94 -41.68
C GLY A 480 -24.92 -12.96 -42.10
N MET A 481 -24.35 -11.82 -42.53
CA MET A 481 -22.94 -11.75 -42.96
C MET A 481 -22.11 -10.90 -42.02
N VAL A 482 -20.91 -11.36 -41.67
CA VAL A 482 -19.86 -10.59 -40.99
C VAL A 482 -18.64 -10.47 -41.91
N SER A 483 -18.07 -9.28 -42.00
CA SER A 483 -16.89 -9.04 -42.82
C SER A 483 -15.81 -8.25 -42.05
N LEU A 484 -14.57 -8.52 -42.41
CA LEU A 484 -13.39 -7.79 -41.92
C LEU A 484 -12.55 -7.31 -43.09
N SER A 485 -12.31 -6.00 -43.12
CA SER A 485 -11.41 -5.35 -44.06
C SER A 485 -10.26 -4.67 -43.32
N MET A 486 -9.03 -4.99 -43.69
CA MET A 486 -7.82 -4.33 -43.22
C MET A 486 -6.91 -4.01 -44.43
N PRO A 487 -7.15 -2.87 -45.09
CA PRO A 487 -6.45 -2.49 -46.34
C PRO A 487 -4.92 -2.44 -46.20
N ASP A 488 -4.42 -2.08 -44.99
CA ASP A 488 -2.97 -1.95 -44.71
C ASP A 488 -2.22 -3.28 -44.83
N ILE A 489 -2.91 -4.40 -44.77
CA ILE A 489 -2.34 -5.74 -44.95
C ILE A 489 -3.00 -6.50 -46.10
N ALA A 490 -3.79 -5.82 -46.95
CA ALA A 490 -4.57 -6.40 -48.06
C ALA A 490 -5.47 -7.57 -47.61
N LEU A 491 -6.12 -7.42 -46.45
CA LEU A 491 -7.07 -8.39 -45.90
C LEU A 491 -8.50 -7.93 -46.23
N GLU A 492 -9.26 -8.82 -46.85
CA GLU A 492 -10.69 -8.68 -47.03
C GLU A 492 -11.35 -10.06 -46.96
N GLN A 493 -12.21 -10.26 -45.97
CA GLN A 493 -12.86 -11.54 -45.69
C GLN A 493 -14.33 -11.34 -45.32
N HIS A 494 -15.13 -12.35 -45.69
CA HIS A 494 -16.56 -12.39 -45.40
C HIS A 494 -16.91 -13.79 -44.87
N TRP A 495 -17.72 -13.85 -43.83
CA TRP A 495 -18.20 -15.12 -43.28
C TRP A 495 -19.72 -15.07 -43.10
N ASP A 496 -20.38 -16.19 -43.37
CA ASP A 496 -21.75 -16.41 -42.97
C ASP A 496 -21.79 -16.69 -41.46
N GLN A 497 -22.54 -15.90 -40.72
CA GLN A 497 -22.69 -16.08 -39.27
C GLN A 497 -23.25 -17.46 -38.91
N ALA A 498 -24.12 -18.05 -39.77
CA ALA A 498 -24.66 -19.39 -39.58
C ALA A 498 -23.57 -20.50 -39.71
N ALA A 499 -22.48 -20.22 -40.43
CA ALA A 499 -21.38 -21.15 -40.60
C ALA A 499 -20.34 -21.11 -39.43
N LEU A 500 -20.47 -20.14 -38.53
CA LEU A 500 -19.60 -20.05 -37.37
C LEU A 500 -19.92 -21.16 -36.33
N PRO A 501 -18.91 -21.70 -35.62
CA PRO A 501 -19.08 -22.85 -34.74
C PRO A 501 -19.70 -22.48 -33.37
N TRP A 502 -20.90 -21.87 -33.37
CA TRP A 502 -21.58 -21.43 -32.14
C TRP A 502 -21.85 -22.55 -31.14
N SER A 503 -21.94 -23.80 -31.57
CA SER A 503 -22.14 -24.97 -30.70
C SER A 503 -20.92 -25.31 -29.85
N LEU A 504 -19.73 -24.82 -30.22
CA LEU A 504 -18.49 -25.00 -29.44
C LEU A 504 -18.25 -23.85 -28.45
N TYR A 505 -19.07 -22.79 -28.50
CA TYR A 505 -18.91 -21.65 -27.59
C TYR A 505 -19.56 -21.94 -26.25
N ASP A 506 -18.73 -22.02 -25.20
CA ASP A 506 -19.15 -22.24 -23.82
C ASP A 506 -19.07 -20.95 -23.00
N THR A 507 -20.23 -20.40 -22.64
CA THR A 507 -20.33 -19.16 -21.84
C THR A 507 -19.88 -19.33 -20.38
N SER A 508 -19.71 -20.56 -19.91
CA SER A 508 -19.27 -20.86 -18.53
C SER A 508 -17.74 -20.90 -18.37
N ARG A 509 -16.99 -20.93 -19.48
CA ARG A 509 -15.53 -20.97 -19.46
C ARG A 509 -14.92 -19.63 -19.04
N LYS A 510 -13.87 -19.69 -18.24
CA LYS A 510 -13.05 -18.52 -17.91
C LYS A 510 -12.30 -18.02 -19.16
N LEU A 511 -12.29 -16.70 -19.35
CA LEU A 511 -11.64 -16.03 -20.50
C LEU A 511 -10.11 -15.91 -20.37
N ASP A 512 -9.50 -16.54 -19.39
CA ASP A 512 -8.06 -16.50 -19.12
C ASP A 512 -7.22 -17.50 -19.93
N THR A 513 -7.89 -18.43 -20.61
CA THR A 513 -7.24 -19.43 -21.48
C THR A 513 -7.94 -19.54 -22.83
N LEU A 514 -7.15 -19.67 -23.90
CA LEU A 514 -7.69 -19.90 -25.25
C LEU A 514 -8.33 -21.29 -25.32
N ASP A 515 -9.51 -21.37 -25.97
CA ASP A 515 -10.17 -22.65 -26.25
C ASP A 515 -9.54 -23.34 -27.45
N PRO A 516 -8.84 -24.49 -27.30
CA PRO A 516 -8.18 -25.17 -28.41
C PRO A 516 -9.18 -25.71 -29.46
N GLN A 517 -10.36 -26.19 -29.04
CA GLN A 517 -11.36 -26.74 -29.95
C GLN A 517 -12.02 -25.66 -30.79
N LEU A 518 -12.37 -24.53 -30.16
CA LEU A 518 -12.90 -23.38 -30.86
C LEU A 518 -11.85 -22.80 -31.82
N LEU A 519 -10.59 -22.66 -31.38
CA LEU A 519 -9.51 -22.19 -32.24
C LEU A 519 -9.29 -23.07 -33.46
N GLU A 520 -9.36 -24.40 -33.32
CA GLU A 520 -9.17 -25.32 -34.43
C GLU A 520 -10.36 -25.23 -35.42
N ALA A 521 -11.58 -25.15 -34.91
CA ALA A 521 -12.77 -24.97 -35.77
C ALA A 521 -12.71 -23.64 -36.54
N LEU A 522 -12.33 -22.55 -35.93
CA LEU A 522 -12.14 -21.25 -36.57
C LEU A 522 -10.96 -21.26 -37.55
N SER A 523 -9.89 -21.99 -37.23
CA SER A 523 -8.76 -22.19 -38.14
C SER A 523 -9.17 -22.84 -39.46
N MET A 524 -10.11 -23.79 -39.45
CA MET A 524 -10.64 -24.43 -40.64
C MET A 524 -11.43 -23.46 -41.55
N LEU A 525 -11.97 -22.39 -41.00
CA LEU A 525 -12.66 -21.36 -41.79
C LEU A 525 -11.69 -20.37 -42.43
N VAL A 526 -10.52 -20.17 -41.89
CA VAL A 526 -9.51 -19.21 -42.36
C VAL A 526 -8.44 -19.83 -43.24
N SER A 527 -7.99 -21.05 -42.93
CA SER A 527 -6.88 -21.74 -43.62
C SER A 527 -7.11 -21.99 -45.12
N PRO A 528 -8.34 -22.17 -45.66
CA PRO A 528 -8.52 -22.32 -47.11
C PRO A 528 -8.19 -21.06 -47.90
N VAL A 529 -8.16 -19.88 -47.25
CA VAL A 529 -7.89 -18.61 -47.92
C VAL A 529 -6.48 -18.10 -47.66
N TYR A 530 -5.96 -18.26 -46.42
CA TYR A 530 -4.64 -17.78 -46.03
C TYR A 530 -3.83 -18.89 -45.35
N PRO A 531 -2.54 -19.09 -45.74
CA PRO A 531 -1.63 -20.00 -45.06
C PRO A 531 -1.44 -19.59 -43.57
N ARG A 532 -1.11 -20.57 -42.71
CA ARG A 532 -0.95 -20.35 -41.24
C ARG A 532 0.19 -19.40 -40.88
N ASP A 533 1.18 -19.21 -41.71
CA ASP A 533 2.30 -18.27 -41.56
C ASP A 533 2.02 -16.88 -42.09
N ASP A 534 0.84 -16.65 -42.70
CA ASP A 534 0.42 -15.36 -43.17
C ASP A 534 -0.18 -14.50 -42.03
N ARG A 535 0.22 -13.23 -41.93
CA ARG A 535 -0.34 -12.27 -40.96
C ARG A 535 -1.85 -12.07 -41.10
N ARG A 536 -2.39 -12.23 -42.33
CA ARG A 536 -3.82 -12.15 -42.60
C ARG A 536 -4.58 -13.30 -41.97
N TYR A 537 -3.98 -14.49 -41.93
CA TYR A 537 -4.51 -15.63 -41.21
C TYR A 537 -4.63 -15.32 -39.70
N ALA A 538 -3.55 -14.83 -39.09
CA ALA A 538 -3.55 -14.48 -37.66
C ALA A 538 -4.57 -13.39 -37.31
N ALA A 539 -4.69 -12.36 -38.17
CA ALA A 539 -5.67 -11.27 -37.99
C ALA A 539 -7.13 -11.76 -38.13
N SER A 540 -7.42 -12.61 -39.13
CA SER A 540 -8.74 -13.20 -39.34
C SER A 540 -9.14 -14.12 -38.19
N LEU A 541 -8.23 -14.96 -37.73
CA LEU A 541 -8.44 -15.89 -36.61
C LEU A 541 -8.71 -15.13 -35.29
N ALA A 542 -7.90 -14.12 -34.99
CA ALA A 542 -8.09 -13.27 -33.83
C ALA A 542 -9.42 -12.52 -33.87
N PHE A 543 -9.81 -12.01 -35.03
CA PHE A 543 -11.12 -11.35 -35.22
C PHE A 543 -12.27 -12.31 -34.95
N LEU A 544 -12.27 -13.49 -35.59
CA LEU A 544 -13.35 -14.47 -35.41
C LEU A 544 -13.43 -14.95 -33.95
N TYR A 545 -12.29 -15.17 -33.30
CA TYR A 545 -12.25 -15.57 -31.90
C TYR A 545 -12.88 -14.50 -31.00
N LEU A 546 -12.51 -13.22 -31.18
CA LEU A 546 -13.12 -12.10 -30.46
C LEU A 546 -14.61 -11.94 -30.81
N TYR A 547 -14.95 -12.10 -32.05
CA TYR A 547 -16.34 -12.02 -32.51
C TYR A 547 -17.23 -13.06 -31.82
N MET A 548 -16.80 -14.32 -31.78
CA MET A 548 -17.51 -15.40 -31.10
C MET A 548 -17.71 -15.14 -29.60
N HIS A 549 -16.79 -14.44 -28.95
CA HIS A 549 -16.87 -14.15 -27.51
C HIS A 549 -17.65 -12.90 -27.16
N LEU A 550 -17.72 -11.92 -28.05
CA LEU A 550 -18.29 -10.61 -27.79
C LEU A 550 -19.59 -10.33 -28.55
N ALA A 551 -19.80 -10.99 -29.67
CA ALA A 551 -21.02 -10.85 -30.47
C ALA A 551 -22.10 -11.83 -29.98
N GLN A 552 -23.34 -11.42 -30.14
CA GLN A 552 -24.50 -12.29 -29.97
C GLN A 552 -24.88 -12.90 -31.35
N ASN A 553 -25.36 -14.13 -31.34
CA ASN A 553 -25.87 -14.78 -32.57
C ASN A 553 -27.24 -14.19 -32.96
N ASP A 554 -27.24 -12.90 -33.36
CA ASP A 554 -28.46 -12.10 -33.64
C ASP A 554 -28.75 -11.91 -35.11
N ALA A 555 -28.00 -12.55 -36.00
CA ALA A 555 -28.11 -12.49 -37.45
C ALA A 555 -28.04 -11.07 -38.08
N LEU A 556 -27.59 -10.06 -37.32
CA LEU A 556 -27.38 -8.71 -37.87
C LEU A 556 -26.09 -8.68 -38.69
N GLY A 557 -26.19 -8.28 -39.96
CA GLY A 557 -25.02 -8.12 -40.83
C GLY A 557 -24.15 -6.94 -40.39
N GLN A 558 -22.83 -7.16 -40.30
CA GLN A 558 -21.85 -6.16 -39.85
C GLN A 558 -20.59 -6.21 -40.70
N ALA A 559 -20.12 -5.03 -41.11
CA ALA A 559 -18.85 -4.87 -41.82
C ALA A 559 -17.86 -4.07 -40.95
N PHE A 560 -16.76 -4.69 -40.60
CA PHE A 560 -15.68 -4.11 -39.82
C PHE A 560 -14.54 -3.69 -40.74
N GLU A 561 -14.12 -2.43 -40.63
CA GLU A 561 -12.95 -1.89 -41.32
C GLU A 561 -11.95 -1.37 -40.31
N LEU A 562 -10.68 -1.77 -40.44
CA LEU A 562 -9.58 -1.25 -39.60
C LEU A 562 -8.52 -0.65 -40.49
N ARG A 563 -7.99 0.49 -40.05
CA ARG A 563 -6.81 1.16 -40.61
C ARG A 563 -5.86 1.58 -39.53
N SER A 564 -4.57 1.39 -39.76
CA SER A 564 -3.53 1.69 -38.76
C SER A 564 -2.51 2.66 -39.33
N SER A 565 -2.28 3.76 -38.63
CA SER A 565 -1.13 4.61 -38.88
C SER A 565 0.18 4.08 -38.23
N LEU A 566 0.08 2.95 -37.51
CA LEU A 566 1.20 2.31 -36.87
C LEU A 566 1.97 1.45 -37.87
N PRO A 567 3.29 1.64 -38.01
CA PRO A 567 4.12 0.77 -38.85
C PRO A 567 4.06 -0.67 -38.36
N ILE A 568 3.92 -1.60 -39.28
CA ILE A 568 3.85 -3.03 -38.98
C ILE A 568 5.25 -3.50 -38.58
N SER A 569 5.33 -4.31 -37.52
CA SER A 569 6.58 -4.88 -36.96
C SER A 569 7.59 -3.87 -36.42
N ALA A 570 7.17 -2.64 -36.14
CA ALA A 570 8.05 -1.59 -35.59
C ALA A 570 8.13 -1.56 -34.05
N GLY A 571 7.66 -2.59 -33.36
CA GLY A 571 7.64 -2.62 -31.88
C GLY A 571 6.66 -1.63 -31.22
N LEU A 572 5.81 -0.96 -32.00
CA LEU A 572 4.86 0.08 -31.53
C LEU A 572 3.50 -0.47 -31.07
N GLY A 573 3.40 -1.79 -30.85
CA GLY A 573 2.19 -2.42 -30.32
C GLY A 573 0.99 -2.40 -31.28
N SER A 574 1.22 -2.48 -32.60
CA SER A 574 0.17 -2.48 -33.63
C SER A 574 -0.87 -3.58 -33.39
N SER A 575 -0.46 -4.81 -33.04
CA SER A 575 -1.39 -5.92 -32.74
C SER A 575 -2.30 -5.62 -31.54
N ALA A 576 -1.77 -5.03 -30.48
CA ALA A 576 -2.55 -4.65 -29.31
C ALA A 576 -3.56 -3.53 -29.63
N ALA A 577 -3.14 -2.53 -30.42
CA ALA A 577 -4.02 -1.45 -30.87
C ALA A 577 -5.17 -1.97 -31.77
N VAL A 578 -4.88 -2.90 -32.68
CA VAL A 578 -5.88 -3.57 -33.54
C VAL A 578 -6.87 -4.37 -32.68
N SER A 579 -6.38 -5.22 -31.75
CA SER A 579 -7.24 -6.01 -30.87
C SER A 579 -8.12 -5.12 -29.97
N THR A 580 -7.59 -4.02 -29.46
CA THR A 580 -8.36 -3.05 -28.66
C THR A 580 -9.45 -2.37 -29.49
N CYS A 581 -9.16 -1.96 -30.74
CA CYS A 581 -10.15 -1.41 -31.64
C CYS A 581 -11.26 -2.41 -31.96
N LEU A 582 -10.90 -3.65 -32.29
CA LEU A 582 -11.87 -4.71 -32.59
C LEU A 582 -12.77 -5.02 -31.40
N ALA A 583 -12.18 -5.24 -30.22
CA ALA A 583 -12.94 -5.49 -29.00
C ALA A 583 -13.89 -4.33 -28.66
N SER A 584 -13.44 -3.08 -28.82
CA SER A 584 -14.28 -1.90 -28.58
C SER A 584 -15.46 -1.83 -29.58
N LEU A 585 -15.21 -2.06 -30.88
CA LEU A 585 -16.26 -2.09 -31.88
C LEU A 585 -17.31 -3.17 -31.59
N LEU A 586 -16.85 -4.40 -31.28
CA LEU A 586 -17.73 -5.53 -30.96
C LEU A 586 -18.55 -5.27 -29.70
N LEU A 587 -17.93 -4.77 -28.63
CA LEU A 587 -18.63 -4.41 -27.40
C LEU A 587 -19.71 -3.34 -27.63
N TYR A 588 -19.42 -2.29 -28.42
CA TYR A 588 -20.39 -1.22 -28.69
C TYR A 588 -21.50 -1.61 -29.65
N THR A 589 -21.30 -2.62 -30.49
CA THR A 589 -22.31 -3.06 -31.45
C THR A 589 -23.22 -4.15 -30.91
N HIS A 590 -22.76 -4.94 -29.92
CA HIS A 590 -23.53 -6.06 -29.37
C HIS A 590 -23.98 -5.83 -27.91
N MET A 591 -23.66 -4.67 -27.30
CA MET A 591 -24.25 -4.16 -26.06
C MET A 591 -25.45 -3.25 -26.37
#